data_1aa90615ad72acd04cb13b37a5bd81a7
#
_entry.id   1aa90615ad72acd04cb13b37a5bd81a7
#
_cell.length_a   1.000
_cell.length_b   1.000
_cell.length_c   1.000
_cell.angle_alpha   90.00
_cell.angle_beta   90.00
_cell.angle_gamma   90.00
#
_symmetry.space_group_name_H-M   'P 1'
#
loop_
_entity.id
_entity.type
_entity.pdbx_description
1 polymer ?
#
loop_
_entity_poly.entity_id
_entity_poly.type
_entity_poly.pdbx_seq_one_letter_code
_entity_poly.pdbx_strand_id
1 'polypeptide(L)'
;MAQLLQGSTLVLSDDSKVQAESHLSNKIVALYFSAGWCPPCRNFTPKLKRFYEVVKKAGKNFEVVFVSRDRAAEDLVEYYKDHHGEWTYLEFGDPHIQEFLEKYEIKTIPALKVIKPDGTVVVNDARTEVVDKGAENPLALFEEWEAFYES
;
A
#
# COMPACT_ATOMS: atom_id res chain seq x y z
N MET A 1 -10.37 -3.21 7.92
CA MET A 1 -9.46 -4.14 7.23
C MET A 1 -9.42 -5.53 7.85
N ALA A 2 -10.09 -5.68 8.97
CA ALA A 2 -10.14 -6.93 9.71
C ALA A 2 -10.58 -8.12 8.87
N GLN A 3 -11.60 -7.95 8.04
CA GLN A 3 -12.15 -9.06 7.26
C GLN A 3 -11.23 -9.50 6.12
N LEU A 4 -10.64 -8.55 5.41
CA LEU A 4 -9.88 -8.84 4.21
C LEU A 4 -8.54 -9.51 4.50
N LEU A 5 -7.87 -9.05 5.54
CA LEU A 5 -6.53 -9.53 5.92
C LEU A 5 -6.51 -10.31 7.23
N GLN A 6 -7.66 -10.85 7.62
CA GLN A 6 -7.77 -11.63 8.84
C GLN A 6 -6.78 -12.78 8.85
N GLY A 7 -6.01 -12.89 9.93
CA GLY A 7 -5.00 -13.93 10.09
C GLY A 7 -3.65 -13.62 9.46
N SER A 8 -3.54 -12.51 8.73
CA SER A 8 -2.25 -12.12 8.13
C SER A 8 -1.40 -11.32 9.10
N THR A 9 -0.10 -11.43 8.91
CA THR A 9 0.91 -10.68 9.64
C THR A 9 1.52 -9.66 8.70
N LEU A 10 1.63 -8.42 9.18
CA LEU A 10 2.34 -7.36 8.46
C LEU A 10 3.69 -7.14 9.12
N VAL A 11 4.69 -6.82 8.29
CA VAL A 11 6.04 -6.51 8.76
C VAL A 11 6.25 -5.01 8.67
N LEU A 12 6.78 -4.42 9.73
CA LEU A 12 7.06 -2.99 9.82
C LEU A 12 8.49 -2.69 9.43
N SER A 13 8.80 -1.40 9.28
CA SER A 13 10.14 -0.97 8.85
C SER A 13 11.27 -1.34 9.81
N ASP A 14 10.95 -1.56 11.09
CA ASP A 14 11.92 -1.99 12.11
C ASP A 14 11.99 -3.52 12.24
N ASP A 15 11.42 -4.26 11.28
CA ASP A 15 11.35 -5.72 11.25
C ASP A 15 10.39 -6.33 12.28
N SER A 16 9.69 -5.53 13.06
CA SER A 16 8.67 -6.07 13.97
C SER A 16 7.44 -6.50 13.17
N LYS A 17 6.68 -7.41 13.76
CA LYS A 17 5.49 -7.98 13.12
C LYS A 17 4.24 -7.63 13.91
N VAL A 18 3.17 -7.31 13.20
CA VAL A 18 1.89 -6.95 13.80
C VAL A 18 0.77 -7.71 13.09
N GLN A 19 -0.34 -7.89 13.80
CA GLN A 19 -1.53 -8.46 13.17
C GLN A 19 -2.18 -7.42 12.28
N ALA A 20 -2.49 -7.81 11.03
CA ALA A 20 -3.00 -6.87 10.03
C ALA A 20 -4.30 -6.21 10.50
N GLU A 21 -5.24 -7.00 11.00
CA GLU A 21 -6.55 -6.47 11.37
C GLU A 21 -6.49 -5.41 12.47
N SER A 22 -5.61 -5.56 13.46
CA SER A 22 -5.48 -4.57 14.52
C SER A 22 -4.68 -3.36 14.08
N HIS A 23 -3.60 -3.58 13.33
CA HIS A 23 -2.75 -2.48 12.85
C HIS A 23 -3.48 -1.55 11.88
N LEU A 24 -4.33 -2.11 11.02
CA LEU A 24 -5.03 -1.35 9.99
C LEU A 24 -6.38 -0.79 10.45
N SER A 25 -6.77 -1.08 11.69
CA SER A 25 -8.02 -0.59 12.24
C SER A 25 -8.07 0.93 12.24
N ASN A 26 -9.20 1.50 11.78
CA ASN A 26 -9.44 2.94 11.74
C ASN A 26 -8.46 3.72 10.84
N LYS A 27 -7.85 3.05 9.87
CA LYS A 27 -6.95 3.69 8.91
C LYS A 27 -7.49 3.57 7.49
N ILE A 28 -7.14 4.55 6.67
CA ILE A 28 -7.35 4.44 5.24
C ILE A 28 -6.20 3.60 4.70
N VAL A 29 -6.52 2.56 3.94
CA VAL A 29 -5.55 1.56 3.49
C VAL A 29 -5.41 1.59 1.99
N ALA A 30 -4.17 1.63 1.52
CA ALA A 30 -3.85 1.48 0.11
C ALA A 30 -3.02 0.21 -0.07
N LEU A 31 -3.45 -0.65 -0.99
CA LEU A 31 -2.67 -1.82 -1.38
C LEU A 31 -1.74 -1.43 -2.52
N TYR A 32 -0.44 -1.64 -2.32
CA TYR A 32 0.57 -1.27 -3.30
C TYR A 32 1.22 -2.52 -3.90
N PHE A 33 0.92 -2.78 -5.18
CA PHE A 33 1.43 -3.93 -5.91
C PHE A 33 2.67 -3.49 -6.69
N SER A 34 3.82 -4.09 -6.37
CA SER A 34 5.11 -3.63 -6.89
C SER A 34 6.16 -4.75 -6.82
N ALA A 35 7.31 -4.52 -7.44
CA ALA A 35 8.45 -5.43 -7.35
C ALA A 35 9.75 -4.67 -7.62
N GLY A 36 10.83 -5.12 -7.01
CA GLY A 36 12.13 -4.49 -7.18
C GLY A 36 12.72 -4.64 -8.57
N TRP A 37 12.31 -5.69 -9.31
CA TRP A 37 12.78 -5.92 -10.69
C TRP A 37 12.04 -5.08 -11.74
N CYS A 38 11.07 -4.29 -11.33
CA CYS A 38 10.20 -3.54 -12.23
C CYS A 38 10.63 -2.07 -12.29
N PRO A 39 11.21 -1.57 -13.42
CA PRO A 39 11.65 -0.18 -13.51
C PRO A 39 10.56 0.86 -13.29
N PRO A 40 9.34 0.75 -13.86
CA PRO A 40 8.27 1.70 -13.55
C PRO A 40 7.90 1.73 -12.07
N CYS A 41 8.00 0.58 -11.37
CA CYS A 41 7.76 0.51 -9.94
C CYS A 41 8.79 1.33 -9.18
N ARG A 42 10.05 1.20 -9.55
CA ARG A 42 11.15 1.94 -8.92
C ARG A 42 11.03 3.44 -9.15
N ASN A 43 10.43 3.85 -10.26
CA ASN A 43 10.18 5.26 -10.56
C ASN A 43 9.00 5.80 -9.74
N PHE A 44 7.97 4.99 -9.52
CA PHE A 44 6.78 5.42 -8.77
C PHE A 44 6.99 5.40 -7.26
N THR A 45 7.70 4.42 -6.73
CA THR A 45 7.86 4.24 -5.27
C THR A 45 8.32 5.50 -4.54
N PRO A 46 9.32 6.27 -5.06
CA PRO A 46 9.71 7.52 -4.37
C PRO A 46 8.58 8.54 -4.29
N LYS A 47 7.71 8.57 -5.29
CA LYS A 47 6.56 9.49 -5.31
C LYS A 47 5.53 9.10 -4.26
N LEU A 48 5.26 7.81 -4.13
CA LEU A 48 4.37 7.30 -3.10
C LEU A 48 4.96 7.52 -1.71
N LYS A 49 6.26 7.32 -1.55
CA LYS A 49 6.96 7.55 -0.29
C LYS A 49 6.80 9.00 0.17
N ARG A 50 7.01 9.94 -0.73
CA ARG A 50 6.84 11.36 -0.41
C ARG A 50 5.41 11.67 0.00
N PHE A 51 4.43 11.15 -0.75
CA PHE A 51 3.01 11.32 -0.44
C PHE A 51 2.70 10.77 0.95
N TYR A 52 3.15 9.57 1.22
CA TYR A 52 2.94 8.90 2.52
C TYR A 52 3.52 9.72 3.66
N GLU A 53 4.76 10.18 3.52
CA GLU A 53 5.45 10.93 4.56
C GLU A 53 4.73 12.26 4.88
N VAL A 54 4.27 12.96 3.85
CA VAL A 54 3.54 14.22 4.05
C VAL A 54 2.23 13.97 4.79
N VAL A 55 1.47 12.95 4.37
CA VAL A 55 0.19 12.61 4.98
C VAL A 55 0.36 12.17 6.43
N LYS A 56 1.35 11.33 6.71
CA LYS A 56 1.63 10.86 8.08
C LYS A 56 2.09 12.00 8.97
N LYS A 57 2.91 12.89 8.46
CA LYS A 57 3.41 14.05 9.22
C LYS A 57 2.29 15.01 9.60
N ALA A 58 1.23 15.04 8.79
CA ALA A 58 0.03 15.83 9.09
C ALA A 58 -0.89 15.17 10.12
N GLY A 59 -0.52 14.01 10.64
CA GLY A 59 -1.28 13.30 11.67
C GLY A 59 -2.45 12.47 11.15
N LYS A 60 -2.47 12.18 9.85
CA LYS A 60 -3.56 11.40 9.25
C LYS A 60 -3.38 9.90 9.47
N ASN A 61 -4.49 9.18 9.56
CA ASN A 61 -4.50 7.73 9.74
C ASN A 61 -4.49 7.04 8.37
N PHE A 62 -3.30 6.81 7.86
CA PHE A 62 -3.07 6.24 6.54
C PHE A 62 -2.05 5.11 6.64
N GLU A 63 -2.29 4.02 5.94
CA GLU A 63 -1.31 2.94 5.86
C GLU A 63 -1.26 2.36 4.45
N VAL A 64 -0.05 2.04 4.03
CA VAL A 64 0.20 1.34 2.78
C VAL A 64 0.60 -0.09 3.11
N VAL A 65 0.00 -1.04 2.41
CA VAL A 65 0.39 -2.45 2.51
C VAL A 65 1.03 -2.83 1.17
N PHE A 66 2.34 -3.05 1.21
CA PHE A 66 3.08 -3.48 0.03
C PHE A 66 2.80 -4.96 -0.24
N VAL A 67 2.30 -5.25 -1.43
CA VAL A 67 2.02 -6.60 -1.90
C VAL A 67 3.04 -6.92 -2.99
N SER A 68 4.04 -7.72 -2.65
CA SER A 68 5.20 -7.93 -3.52
C SER A 68 4.94 -8.93 -4.64
N ARG A 69 5.47 -8.59 -5.82
CA ARG A 69 5.58 -9.54 -6.93
C ARG A 69 7.02 -10.02 -7.11
N ASP A 70 7.89 -9.80 -6.12
CA ASP A 70 9.26 -10.30 -6.14
C ASP A 70 9.26 -11.84 -6.09
N ARG A 71 10.31 -12.43 -6.62
CA ARG A 71 10.41 -13.89 -6.79
C ARG A 71 11.06 -14.59 -5.62
N ALA A 72 11.70 -13.85 -4.73
CA ALA A 72 12.36 -14.37 -3.54
C ALA A 72 12.17 -13.44 -2.37
N ALA A 73 12.18 -14.00 -1.15
CA ALA A 73 12.00 -13.22 0.07
C ALA A 73 13.09 -12.15 0.23
N GLU A 74 14.33 -12.49 -0.11
CA GLU A 74 15.44 -11.56 -0.02
C GLU A 74 15.27 -10.36 -0.92
N ASP A 75 14.74 -10.58 -2.13
CA ASP A 75 14.51 -9.51 -3.10
C ASP A 75 13.44 -8.55 -2.60
N LEU A 76 12.37 -9.09 -2.00
CA LEU A 76 11.31 -8.29 -1.39
C LEU A 76 11.88 -7.39 -0.30
N VAL A 77 12.63 -7.97 0.62
CA VAL A 77 13.17 -7.24 1.78
C VAL A 77 14.16 -6.17 1.33
N GLU A 78 15.04 -6.49 0.39
CA GLU A 78 16.01 -5.54 -0.13
C GLU A 78 15.32 -4.34 -0.80
N TYR A 79 14.34 -4.62 -1.66
CA TYR A 79 13.58 -3.56 -2.34
C TYR A 79 12.84 -2.70 -1.31
N TYR A 80 12.20 -3.34 -0.34
CA TYR A 80 11.47 -2.61 0.69
C TYR A 80 12.40 -1.69 1.49
N LYS A 81 13.53 -2.19 1.95
CA LYS A 81 14.45 -1.40 2.78
C LYS A 81 15.16 -0.30 2.01
N ASP A 82 15.48 -0.54 0.75
CA ASP A 82 16.25 0.42 -0.05
C ASP A 82 15.40 1.50 -0.71
N HIS A 83 14.13 1.21 -0.99
CA HIS A 83 13.30 2.10 -1.83
C HIS A 83 11.99 2.54 -1.22
N HIS A 84 11.41 1.78 -0.30
CA HIS A 84 10.07 2.05 0.22
C HIS A 84 10.07 3.01 1.40
N GLY A 85 8.88 3.56 1.71
CA GLY A 85 8.64 4.32 2.93
C GLY A 85 8.47 3.40 4.13
N GLU A 86 8.20 3.99 5.29
CA GLU A 86 8.07 3.23 6.54
C GLU A 86 6.67 2.64 6.73
N TRP A 87 6.08 2.15 5.66
CA TRP A 87 4.80 1.45 5.70
C TRP A 87 5.01 -0.05 5.91
N THR A 88 3.93 -0.81 5.78
CA THR A 88 3.98 -2.25 6.03
C THR A 88 4.11 -3.06 4.75
N TYR A 89 4.45 -4.34 4.88
CA TYR A 89 4.36 -5.28 3.77
C TYR A 89 3.86 -6.65 4.25
N LEU A 90 3.24 -7.38 3.32
CA LEU A 90 2.85 -8.77 3.56
C LEU A 90 4.09 -9.65 3.44
N GLU A 91 4.20 -10.64 4.31
CA GLU A 91 5.33 -11.57 4.27
C GLU A 91 5.36 -12.33 2.95
N PHE A 92 6.57 -12.62 2.48
CA PHE A 92 6.75 -13.40 1.26
C PHE A 92 6.04 -14.76 1.40
N GLY A 93 5.25 -15.10 0.38
CA GLY A 93 4.51 -16.36 0.39
C GLY A 93 3.16 -16.31 1.10
N ASP A 94 2.74 -15.15 1.62
CA ASP A 94 1.43 -15.02 2.22
C ASP A 94 0.36 -15.31 1.15
N PRO A 95 -0.60 -16.23 1.43
CA PRO A 95 -1.63 -16.58 0.43
C PRO A 95 -2.48 -15.40 -0.03
N HIS A 96 -2.59 -14.34 0.76
CA HIS A 96 -3.33 -13.15 0.36
C HIS A 96 -2.70 -12.43 -0.83
N ILE A 97 -1.39 -12.61 -1.06
CA ILE A 97 -0.71 -11.98 -2.21
C ILE A 97 -1.35 -12.44 -3.51
N GLN A 98 -1.44 -13.76 -3.72
CA GLN A 98 -2.04 -14.32 -4.92
C GLN A 98 -3.54 -14.02 -4.97
N GLU A 99 -4.22 -14.12 -3.85
CA GLU A 99 -5.63 -13.83 -3.74
C GLU A 99 -5.95 -12.39 -4.20
N PHE A 100 -5.16 -11.41 -3.76
CA PHE A 100 -5.39 -10.01 -4.13
C PHE A 100 -5.06 -9.74 -5.59
N LEU A 101 -4.02 -10.39 -6.12
CA LEU A 101 -3.68 -10.25 -7.54
C LEU A 101 -4.85 -10.67 -8.41
N GLU A 102 -5.53 -11.74 -8.03
CA GLU A 102 -6.70 -12.24 -8.76
C GLU A 102 -7.94 -11.40 -8.49
N LYS A 103 -8.21 -11.11 -7.21
CA LYS A 103 -9.41 -10.36 -6.81
C LYS A 103 -9.47 -8.98 -7.45
N TYR A 104 -8.35 -8.27 -7.49
CA TYR A 104 -8.28 -6.91 -8.01
C TYR A 104 -7.80 -6.86 -9.46
N GLU A 105 -7.67 -8.04 -10.10
CA GLU A 105 -7.28 -8.15 -11.50
C GLU A 105 -6.02 -7.35 -11.83
N ILE A 106 -4.98 -7.55 -11.01
CA ILE A 106 -3.71 -6.84 -11.19
C ILE A 106 -2.94 -7.47 -12.34
N LYS A 107 -2.97 -6.80 -13.49
CA LYS A 107 -2.31 -7.27 -14.71
C LYS A 107 -0.96 -6.60 -14.94
N THR A 108 -0.82 -5.38 -14.47
CA THR A 108 0.41 -4.61 -14.59
C THR A 108 0.78 -3.99 -13.25
N ILE A 109 2.08 -3.78 -13.04
CA ILE A 109 2.59 -3.10 -11.84
C ILE A 109 3.46 -1.92 -12.29
N PRO A 110 3.59 -0.83 -11.51
CA PRO A 110 3.01 -0.67 -10.17
C PRO A 110 1.51 -0.41 -10.23
N ALA A 111 0.79 -0.88 -9.21
CA ALA A 111 -0.64 -0.62 -9.06
C ALA A 111 -0.93 -0.22 -7.62
N LEU A 112 -1.78 0.76 -7.44
CA LEU A 112 -2.15 1.25 -6.12
C LEU A 112 -3.67 1.34 -6.05
N LYS A 113 -4.26 0.67 -5.05
CA LYS A 113 -5.70 0.62 -4.86
C LYS A 113 -6.02 1.07 -3.43
N VAL A 114 -6.90 2.06 -3.29
CA VAL A 114 -7.42 2.44 -1.98
C VAL A 114 -8.68 1.62 -1.74
N ILE A 115 -8.72 0.93 -0.61
CA ILE A 115 -9.79 -0.02 -0.30
C ILE A 115 -10.41 0.24 1.05
N LYS A 116 -11.70 -0.16 1.20
CA LYS A 116 -12.40 -0.15 2.47
C LYS A 116 -12.11 -1.43 3.26
N PRO A 117 -12.43 -1.48 4.56
CA PRO A 117 -12.18 -2.67 5.37
C PRO A 117 -12.78 -3.97 4.83
N ASP A 118 -13.87 -3.89 4.07
CA ASP A 118 -14.51 -5.05 3.46
C ASP A 118 -13.87 -5.43 2.12
N GLY A 119 -12.85 -4.69 1.69
CA GLY A 119 -12.16 -4.94 0.43
C GLY A 119 -12.71 -4.20 -0.79
N THR A 120 -13.77 -3.41 -0.61
CA THR A 120 -14.33 -2.62 -1.71
C THR A 120 -13.33 -1.55 -2.15
N VAL A 121 -13.09 -1.46 -3.46
CA VAL A 121 -12.19 -0.45 -4.02
C VAL A 121 -12.89 0.91 -4.08
N VAL A 122 -12.30 1.93 -3.45
CA VAL A 122 -12.82 3.30 -3.52
C VAL A 122 -12.00 4.17 -4.48
N VAL A 123 -10.72 3.84 -4.70
CA VAL A 123 -9.90 4.50 -5.71
C VAL A 123 -9.18 3.41 -6.49
N ASN A 124 -9.60 3.22 -7.73
CA ASN A 124 -9.10 2.12 -8.56
C ASN A 124 -7.69 2.39 -9.10
N ASP A 125 -7.42 3.63 -9.51
CA ASP A 125 -6.12 4.01 -10.06
C ASP A 125 -5.49 5.12 -9.22
N ALA A 126 -5.19 4.78 -7.96
CA ALA A 126 -4.59 5.71 -7.03
C ALA A 126 -3.17 6.10 -7.44
N ARG A 127 -2.49 5.24 -8.22
CA ARG A 127 -1.16 5.53 -8.75
C ARG A 127 -1.18 6.82 -9.58
N THR A 128 -2.11 6.92 -10.52
CA THR A 128 -2.21 8.10 -11.37
C THR A 128 -2.55 9.34 -10.55
N GLU A 129 -3.42 9.20 -9.55
CA GLU A 129 -3.78 10.32 -8.68
C GLU A 129 -2.59 10.83 -7.88
N VAL A 130 -1.77 9.92 -7.35
CA VAL A 130 -0.56 10.32 -6.61
C VAL A 130 0.41 11.06 -7.52
N VAL A 131 0.59 10.59 -8.76
CA VAL A 131 1.49 11.24 -9.72
C VAL A 131 0.97 12.63 -10.12
N ASP A 132 -0.32 12.72 -10.45
CA ASP A 132 -0.89 13.95 -11.01
C ASP A 132 -1.29 14.97 -9.95
N LYS A 133 -1.91 14.52 -8.86
CA LYS A 133 -2.42 15.40 -7.80
C LYS A 133 -1.58 15.39 -6.53
N GLY A 134 -1.04 14.23 -6.19
CA GLY A 134 -0.29 14.06 -4.95
C GLY A 134 1.01 14.83 -4.91
N ALA A 135 1.62 15.08 -6.06
CA ALA A 135 2.85 15.85 -6.15
C ALA A 135 2.63 17.33 -5.82
N GLU A 136 1.48 17.89 -6.24
CA GLU A 136 1.16 19.29 -6.01
C GLU A 136 0.53 19.55 -4.66
N ASN A 137 -0.45 18.70 -4.27
CA ASN A 137 -1.16 18.90 -3.01
C ASN A 137 -1.54 17.55 -2.40
N PRO A 138 -0.57 16.91 -1.69
CA PRO A 138 -0.80 15.58 -1.10
C PRO A 138 -1.98 15.55 -0.12
N LEU A 139 -2.11 16.57 0.72
CA LEU A 139 -3.17 16.58 1.72
C LEU A 139 -4.55 16.72 1.11
N ALA A 140 -4.70 17.54 0.05
CA ALA A 140 -5.97 17.67 -0.62
C ALA A 140 -6.40 16.35 -1.26
N LEU A 141 -5.46 15.64 -1.87
CA LEU A 141 -5.75 14.31 -2.43
C LEU A 141 -6.18 13.33 -1.35
N PHE A 142 -5.47 13.31 -0.23
CA PHE A 142 -5.83 12.41 0.87
C PHE A 142 -7.21 12.73 1.42
N GLU A 143 -7.58 14.01 1.51
CA GLU A 143 -8.91 14.43 1.96
C GLU A 143 -10.00 13.93 1.01
N GLU A 144 -9.74 13.88 -0.29
CA GLU A 144 -10.67 13.27 -1.25
C GLU A 144 -10.88 11.78 -0.92
N TRP A 145 -9.81 11.07 -0.60
CA TRP A 145 -9.90 9.67 -0.22
C TRP A 145 -10.68 9.48 1.08
N GLU A 146 -10.46 10.36 2.05
CA GLU A 146 -11.22 10.32 3.31
C GLU A 146 -12.73 10.46 3.05
N ALA A 147 -13.10 11.36 2.13
CA ALA A 147 -14.51 11.57 1.79
C ALA A 147 -15.15 10.31 1.20
N PHE A 148 -14.42 9.53 0.43
CA PHE A 148 -14.91 8.26 -0.11
C PHE A 148 -15.18 7.25 1.01
N TYR A 149 -14.38 7.26 2.06
CA TYR A 149 -14.56 6.35 3.20
C TYR A 149 -15.83 6.67 3.99
N GLU A 150 -16.20 7.93 4.04
CA GLU A 150 -17.37 8.41 4.77
C GLU A 150 -18.68 8.24 4.01
N SER A 151 -18.62 8.04 2.72
CA SER A 151 -19.81 7.96 1.87
C SER A 151 -20.46 6.58 1.82
#